data_3bd540d66d93fbd957c2bbb50b88bf28
#
_entry.id   3bd540d66d93fbd957c2bbb50b88bf28
#
_cell.length_a   1.000
_cell.length_b   1.000
_cell.length_c   1.000
_cell.angle_alpha   90.00
_cell.angle_beta   90.00
_cell.angle_gamma   90.00
#
_symmetry.space_group_name_H-M   'P 1'
#
loop_
_entity.id
_entity.type
_entity.pdbx_description
1 polymer ?
#
loop_
_entity_poly.entity_id
_entity_poly.type
_entity_poly.pdbx_seq_one_letter_code
_entity_poly.pdbx_strand_id
1 'polypeptide(L)'
;IFSFRKETDGDFRDSRYQHNIKIIRVEDNGDVDFVLYGYMNRGVREGYCGVCVYHYSNDQNVVEEKVFIPSTESYEFLKEDLGTLSYVSTENALYLLFANKLYKINISDGTSEVLEEGIKKDDFAVSDTGAHAAWIIQEGESAGNIKEIDFETLETRSLAPSSGQSLVLNGFMNEDLVYGIVVDGD
;
A
#
# COMPACT_ATOMS: atom_id res chain seq x y z
N ILE A 1 11.89 -21.62 13.09
CA ILE A 1 10.48 -21.18 13.05
C ILE A 1 10.47 -19.71 13.36
N PHE A 2 10.00 -18.90 12.44
CA PHE A 2 9.89 -17.46 12.59
C PHE A 2 8.56 -17.13 13.29
N SER A 3 8.59 -16.40 14.40
CA SER A 3 7.39 -16.01 15.14
C SER A 3 7.41 -14.52 15.42
N PHE A 4 6.37 -13.82 15.00
CA PHE A 4 6.16 -12.40 15.28
C PHE A 4 5.40 -12.17 16.58
N ARG A 5 4.82 -13.22 17.15
CA ARG A 5 4.00 -13.12 18.36
C ARG A 5 4.79 -13.57 19.56
N LYS A 6 4.69 -12.83 20.64
CA LYS A 6 5.21 -13.23 21.93
C LYS A 6 4.20 -14.17 22.60
N GLU A 7 4.60 -15.41 22.83
CA GLU A 7 3.83 -16.31 23.67
C GLU A 7 4.12 -15.96 25.13
N THR A 8 3.17 -15.32 25.78
CA THR A 8 3.22 -15.07 27.23
C THR A 8 1.93 -15.57 27.85
N ASP A 9 2.05 -16.50 28.78
CA ASP A 9 0.92 -16.95 29.61
C ASP A 9 0.38 -15.78 30.42
N GLY A 10 -0.76 -15.24 30.00
CA GLY A 10 -1.56 -14.31 30.80
C GLY A 10 -1.16 -12.84 30.79
N ASP A 11 -0.29 -12.39 29.92
CA ASP A 11 -0.04 -10.95 29.77
C ASP A 11 -1.14 -10.28 28.94
N PHE A 12 -1.90 -9.38 29.54
CA PHE A 12 -2.97 -8.60 28.90
C PHE A 12 -2.52 -7.84 27.64
N ARG A 13 -1.21 -7.61 27.48
CA ARG A 13 -0.64 -6.96 26.31
C ARG A 13 -0.60 -7.87 25.09
N ASP A 14 -0.58 -9.17 25.27
CA ASP A 14 -0.61 -10.13 24.15
C ASP A 14 -2.00 -10.37 23.58
N SER A 15 -3.05 -10.03 24.31
CA SER A 15 -4.41 -10.06 23.77
C SER A 15 -4.67 -8.96 22.73
N ARG A 16 -3.77 -7.99 22.60
CA ARG A 16 -3.82 -6.95 21.60
C ARG A 16 -3.04 -7.37 20.36
N TYR A 17 -3.64 -8.20 19.54
CA TYR A 17 -3.12 -8.56 18.23
C TYR A 17 -3.18 -7.34 17.29
N GLN A 18 -2.35 -6.33 17.53
CA GLN A 18 -2.27 -5.11 16.75
C GLN A 18 -1.21 -5.23 15.65
N HIS A 19 -1.01 -6.43 15.13
CA HIS A 19 -0.15 -6.69 13.98
C HIS A 19 -0.67 -7.90 13.20
N ASN A 20 -0.34 -7.93 11.92
CA ASN A 20 -0.69 -9.05 11.04
C ASN A 20 0.35 -9.18 9.92
N ILE A 21 0.26 -10.29 9.19
CA ILE A 21 1.08 -10.59 8.02
C ILE A 21 0.18 -10.63 6.79
N LYS A 22 0.66 -10.02 5.70
CA LYS A 22 0.08 -10.17 4.37
C LYS A 22 1.15 -10.79 3.46
N ILE A 23 0.86 -11.95 2.89
CA ILE A 23 1.67 -12.54 1.82
C ILE A 23 1.43 -11.71 0.57
N ILE A 24 2.51 -11.25 -0.05
CA ILE A 24 2.47 -10.39 -1.24
C ILE A 24 2.71 -11.22 -2.49
N ARG A 25 3.71 -12.12 -2.45
CA ARG A 25 4.08 -12.96 -3.57
C ARG A 25 4.64 -14.30 -3.08
N VAL A 26 4.35 -15.34 -3.83
CA VAL A 26 4.99 -16.65 -3.68
C VAL A 26 5.58 -17.00 -5.05
N GLU A 27 6.89 -17.25 -5.09
CA GLU A 27 7.60 -17.61 -6.31
C GLU A 27 7.61 -19.12 -6.54
N ASP A 28 7.85 -19.53 -7.78
CA ASP A 28 7.87 -20.96 -8.16
C ASP A 28 8.95 -21.78 -7.43
N ASN A 29 10.06 -21.12 -7.03
CA ASN A 29 11.13 -21.75 -6.24
C ASN A 29 10.77 -21.90 -4.75
N GLY A 30 9.61 -21.36 -4.33
CA GLY A 30 9.13 -21.37 -2.95
C GLY A 30 9.59 -20.19 -2.11
N ASP A 31 10.24 -19.18 -2.70
CA ASP A 31 10.53 -17.91 -2.02
C ASP A 31 9.23 -17.14 -1.78
N VAL A 32 9.18 -16.38 -0.70
CA VAL A 32 7.97 -15.65 -0.30
C VAL A 32 8.31 -14.22 0.10
N ASP A 33 7.64 -13.27 -0.52
CA ASP A 33 7.61 -11.88 -0.07
C ASP A 33 6.36 -11.62 0.76
N PHE A 34 6.55 -11.00 1.91
CA PHE A 34 5.44 -10.68 2.80
C PHE A 34 5.66 -9.39 3.57
N VAL A 35 4.57 -8.81 4.01
CA VAL A 35 4.55 -7.60 4.81
C VAL A 35 4.02 -7.92 6.20
N LEU A 36 4.78 -7.55 7.23
CA LEU A 36 4.32 -7.46 8.60
C LEU A 36 3.95 -6.00 8.89
N TYR A 37 2.76 -5.76 9.40
CA TYR A 37 2.28 -4.41 9.69
C TYR A 37 1.57 -4.32 11.03
N GLY A 38 1.62 -3.13 11.62
CA GLY A 38 1.08 -2.82 12.93
C GLY A 38 2.14 -2.66 14.00
N TYR A 39 1.79 -2.95 15.25
CA TYR A 39 2.68 -2.82 16.40
C TYR A 39 3.58 -4.05 16.53
N MET A 40 4.89 -3.81 16.52
CA MET A 40 5.91 -4.86 16.67
C MET A 40 6.13 -5.16 18.15
N ASN A 41 5.65 -6.31 18.61
CA ASN A 41 5.74 -6.69 20.03
C ASN A 41 6.96 -7.56 20.35
N ARG A 42 7.86 -7.78 19.36
CA ARG A 42 9.05 -8.64 19.49
C ARG A 42 10.12 -8.28 18.47
N GLY A 43 11.35 -8.62 18.77
CA GLY A 43 12.49 -8.53 17.85
C GLY A 43 13.14 -7.15 17.83
N VAL A 44 13.92 -6.88 16.80
CA VAL A 44 14.69 -5.62 16.65
C VAL A 44 13.77 -4.39 16.59
N ARG A 45 12.54 -4.56 16.12
CA ARG A 45 11.54 -3.49 15.99
C ARG A 45 10.53 -3.45 17.14
N GLU A 46 10.82 -4.14 18.26
CA GLU A 46 9.92 -4.14 19.43
C GLU A 46 9.64 -2.72 19.90
N GLY A 47 8.36 -2.40 20.10
CA GLY A 47 7.91 -1.08 20.53
C GLY A 47 7.56 -0.11 19.39
N TYR A 48 7.87 -0.44 18.15
CA TYR A 48 7.53 0.40 16.99
C TYR A 48 6.24 -0.07 16.33
N CYS A 49 5.52 0.89 15.74
CA CYS A 49 4.42 0.62 14.82
C CYS A 49 4.86 0.98 13.40
N GLY A 50 4.40 0.23 12.41
CA GLY A 50 4.73 0.49 11.01
C GLY A 50 4.53 -0.71 10.11
N VAL A 51 5.17 -0.62 8.95
CA VAL A 51 5.14 -1.63 7.89
C VAL A 51 6.56 -2.14 7.66
N CYS A 52 6.74 -3.45 7.72
CA CYS A 52 8.02 -4.12 7.52
C CYS A 52 7.91 -5.13 6.37
N VAL A 53 8.74 -4.99 5.35
CA VAL A 53 8.78 -5.90 4.20
C VAL A 53 9.86 -6.94 4.44
N TYR A 54 9.51 -8.20 4.24
CA TYR A 54 10.39 -9.34 4.40
C TYR A 54 10.43 -10.19 3.14
N HIS A 55 11.58 -10.77 2.91
CA HIS A 55 11.80 -11.83 1.93
C HIS A 55 12.20 -13.12 2.64
N TYR A 56 11.53 -14.21 2.35
CA TYR A 56 11.92 -15.55 2.77
C TYR A 56 12.56 -16.28 1.58
N SER A 57 13.81 -16.70 1.73
CA SER A 57 14.48 -17.56 0.78
C SER A 57 14.28 -19.03 1.18
N ASN A 58 13.65 -19.80 0.31
CA ASN A 58 13.39 -21.23 0.52
C ASN A 58 14.68 -22.05 0.47
N ASP A 59 15.60 -21.74 -0.44
CA ASP A 59 16.87 -22.42 -0.59
C ASP A 59 17.77 -22.27 0.65
N GLN A 60 17.85 -21.06 1.16
CA GLN A 60 18.66 -20.73 2.34
C GLN A 60 17.93 -20.98 3.67
N ASN A 61 16.61 -21.12 3.62
CA ASN A 61 15.73 -21.19 4.79
C ASN A 61 15.93 -20.00 5.76
N VAL A 62 16.03 -18.80 5.19
CA VAL A 62 16.29 -17.54 5.90
C VAL A 62 15.22 -16.51 5.59
N VAL A 63 14.83 -15.75 6.62
CA VAL A 63 13.98 -14.55 6.47
C VAL A 63 14.86 -13.32 6.61
N GLU A 64 14.79 -12.43 5.63
CA GLU A 64 15.52 -11.17 5.58
C GLU A 64 14.54 -9.99 5.66
N GLU A 65 14.81 -9.05 6.57
CA GLU A 65 14.11 -7.75 6.58
C GLU A 65 14.67 -6.89 5.45
N LYS A 66 13.81 -6.46 4.53
CA LYS A 66 14.21 -5.58 3.42
C LYS A 66 14.11 -4.12 3.81
N VAL A 67 12.99 -3.71 4.37
CA VAL A 67 12.77 -2.33 4.80
C VAL A 67 11.76 -2.27 5.93
N PHE A 68 11.94 -1.33 6.85
CA PHE A 68 10.97 -0.94 7.85
C PHE A 68 10.58 0.53 7.67
N ILE A 69 9.30 0.80 7.51
CA ILE A 69 8.74 2.14 7.40
C ILE A 69 7.89 2.40 8.64
N PRO A 70 8.33 3.29 9.55
CA PRO A 70 7.58 3.60 10.76
C PRO A 70 6.28 4.33 10.42
N SER A 71 5.25 4.10 11.22
CA SER A 71 3.96 4.78 11.13
C SER A 71 3.43 5.11 12.52
N THR A 72 2.72 6.22 12.62
CA THR A 72 1.95 6.60 13.82
C THR A 72 0.49 6.18 13.73
N GLU A 73 0.07 5.65 12.57
CA GLU A 73 -1.29 5.18 12.34
C GLU A 73 -1.61 3.96 13.20
N SER A 74 -2.89 3.82 13.55
CA SER A 74 -3.35 2.64 14.27
C SER A 74 -3.31 1.39 13.38
N TYR A 75 -3.27 0.21 14.01
CA TYR A 75 -3.31 -1.06 13.29
C TYR A 75 -4.52 -1.19 12.35
N GLU A 76 -5.68 -0.69 12.75
CA GLU A 76 -6.89 -0.81 11.92
C GLU A 76 -6.77 0.01 10.63
N PHE A 77 -6.19 1.22 10.69
CA PHE A 77 -5.93 2.03 9.51
C PHE A 77 -4.90 1.36 8.60
N LEU A 78 -3.77 0.89 9.14
CA LEU A 78 -2.75 0.19 8.35
C LEU A 78 -3.32 -1.06 7.66
N LYS A 79 -4.19 -1.81 8.35
CA LYS A 79 -4.84 -3.00 7.80
C LYS A 79 -5.75 -2.67 6.61
N GLU A 80 -6.53 -1.60 6.73
CA GLU A 80 -7.41 -1.14 5.66
C GLU A 80 -6.62 -0.63 4.46
N ASP A 81 -5.62 0.21 4.70
CA ASP A 81 -4.78 0.81 3.66
C ASP A 81 -4.05 -0.26 2.85
N LEU A 82 -3.35 -1.18 3.53
CA LEU A 82 -2.66 -2.30 2.88
C LEU A 82 -3.62 -3.29 2.22
N GLY A 83 -4.88 -3.31 2.65
CA GLY A 83 -5.97 -4.02 1.97
C GLY A 83 -6.31 -3.40 0.62
N THR A 84 -6.20 -2.07 0.51
CA THR A 84 -6.55 -1.30 -0.69
C THR A 84 -5.51 -1.49 -1.79
N LEU A 85 -4.21 -1.31 -1.48
CA LEU A 85 -3.13 -1.51 -2.45
C LEU A 85 -1.97 -2.28 -1.82
N SER A 86 -1.61 -3.38 -2.46
CA SER A 86 -0.37 -4.12 -2.24
C SER A 86 -0.06 -4.89 -3.52
N TYR A 87 0.67 -4.28 -4.43
CA TYR A 87 0.96 -4.82 -5.76
C TYR A 87 2.47 -4.95 -5.98
N VAL A 88 2.91 -6.05 -6.58
CA VAL A 88 4.31 -6.26 -6.97
C VAL A 88 4.40 -6.30 -8.50
N SER A 89 5.17 -5.36 -9.06
CA SER A 89 5.43 -5.31 -10.49
C SER A 89 6.41 -6.39 -10.95
N THR A 90 6.47 -6.59 -12.26
CA THR A 90 7.41 -7.51 -12.91
C THR A 90 8.88 -7.12 -12.66
N GLU A 91 9.17 -5.86 -12.38
CA GLU A 91 10.50 -5.35 -12.03
C GLU A 91 10.86 -5.48 -10.54
N ASN A 92 10.10 -6.27 -9.77
CA ASN A 92 10.36 -6.54 -8.37
C ASN A 92 10.18 -5.31 -7.44
N ALA A 93 9.32 -4.38 -7.83
CA ALA A 93 8.92 -3.25 -7.02
C ALA A 93 7.55 -3.51 -6.37
N LEU A 94 7.48 -3.33 -5.05
CA LEU A 94 6.25 -3.41 -4.27
C LEU A 94 5.65 -2.02 -4.11
N TYR A 95 4.38 -1.87 -4.47
CA TYR A 95 3.61 -0.65 -4.29
C TYR A 95 2.60 -0.84 -3.17
N LEU A 96 2.65 0.08 -2.20
CA LEU A 96 1.78 0.08 -1.02
C LEU A 96 1.13 1.45 -0.84
N LEU A 97 -0.16 1.46 -0.51
CA LEU A 97 -0.82 2.65 0.03
C LEU A 97 -0.93 2.49 1.54
N PHE A 98 -0.37 3.42 2.31
CA PHE A 98 -0.64 3.55 3.75
C PHE A 98 -0.26 4.93 4.28
N ALA A 99 -0.90 5.34 5.37
CA ALA A 99 -0.70 6.65 5.98
C ALA A 99 -0.84 7.81 4.96
N ASN A 100 -1.83 7.74 4.07
CA ASN A 100 -2.10 8.69 3.00
C ASN A 100 -0.94 8.89 1.99
N LYS A 101 -0.05 7.90 1.85
CA LYS A 101 1.10 7.94 0.96
C LYS A 101 1.17 6.69 0.09
N LEU A 102 1.52 6.91 -1.17
CA LEU A 102 1.85 5.84 -2.10
C LEU A 102 3.36 5.60 -2.08
N TYR A 103 3.75 4.40 -1.65
CA TYR A 103 5.14 3.97 -1.57
C TYR A 103 5.49 3.05 -2.73
N LYS A 104 6.72 3.21 -3.25
CA LYS A 104 7.40 2.22 -4.07
C LYS A 104 8.59 1.68 -3.29
N ILE A 105 8.70 0.36 -3.19
CA ILE A 105 9.73 -0.34 -2.44
C ILE A 105 10.39 -1.35 -3.38
N ASN A 106 11.69 -1.23 -3.59
CA ASN A 106 12.47 -2.23 -4.29
C ASN A 106 12.74 -3.41 -3.34
N ILE A 107 12.15 -4.58 -3.64
CA ILE A 107 12.28 -5.76 -2.76
C ILE A 107 13.71 -6.29 -2.77
N SER A 108 14.48 -6.12 -3.86
CA SER A 108 15.83 -6.67 -3.98
C SER A 108 16.82 -5.97 -3.04
N ASP A 109 16.80 -4.64 -2.96
CA ASP A 109 17.77 -3.85 -2.18
C ASP A 109 17.17 -3.15 -0.96
N GLY A 110 15.85 -3.20 -0.78
CA GLY A 110 15.14 -2.59 0.34
C GLY A 110 15.03 -1.06 0.27
N THR A 111 15.37 -0.44 -0.86
CA THR A 111 15.16 1.00 -1.03
C THR A 111 13.68 1.32 -1.15
N SER A 112 13.27 2.47 -0.60
CA SER A 112 11.89 2.94 -0.66
C SER A 112 11.81 4.41 -0.99
N GLU A 113 10.79 4.77 -1.77
CA GLU A 113 10.46 6.15 -2.12
C GLU A 113 8.96 6.39 -1.98
N VAL A 114 8.59 7.64 -1.74
CA VAL A 114 7.20 8.08 -1.75
C VAL A 114 6.90 8.68 -3.12
N LEU A 115 5.98 8.06 -3.85
CA LEU A 115 5.57 8.53 -5.17
C LEU A 115 4.55 9.66 -5.09
N GLU A 116 3.68 9.61 -4.08
CA GLU A 116 2.63 10.61 -3.86
C GLU A 116 2.28 10.70 -2.39
N GLU A 117 1.89 11.89 -1.92
CA GLU A 117 1.43 12.17 -0.55
C GLU A 117 0.05 12.82 -0.54
N GLY A 118 -0.64 12.72 0.57
CA GLY A 118 -1.95 13.35 0.76
C GLY A 118 -3.10 12.63 0.06
N ILE A 119 -2.90 11.39 -0.35
CA ILE A 119 -3.93 10.56 -0.97
C ILE A 119 -4.99 10.23 0.08
N LYS A 120 -6.24 10.64 -0.16
CA LYS A 120 -7.37 10.22 0.66
C LYS A 120 -7.88 8.88 0.14
N LYS A 121 -8.17 7.96 1.05
CA LYS A 121 -8.64 6.62 0.72
C LYS A 121 -9.95 6.62 -0.09
N ASP A 122 -10.87 7.52 0.26
CA ASP A 122 -12.16 7.65 -0.43
C ASP A 122 -12.03 8.19 -1.85
N ASP A 123 -10.89 8.82 -2.16
CA ASP A 123 -10.56 9.41 -3.45
C ASP A 123 -9.53 8.55 -4.22
N PHE A 124 -9.36 7.27 -3.87
CA PHE A 124 -8.38 6.34 -4.43
C PHE A 124 -9.04 5.07 -4.94
N ALA A 125 -8.63 4.62 -6.10
CA ALA A 125 -9.10 3.39 -6.71
C ALA A 125 -7.94 2.59 -7.31
N VAL A 126 -8.11 1.28 -7.41
CA VAL A 126 -7.14 0.31 -7.93
C VAL A 126 -7.83 -0.58 -8.94
N SER A 127 -7.15 -0.94 -10.02
CA SER A 127 -7.63 -1.89 -11.01
C SER A 127 -7.73 -3.32 -10.47
N ASP A 128 -8.41 -4.20 -11.19
CA ASP A 128 -8.66 -5.58 -10.75
C ASP A 128 -7.37 -6.38 -10.52
N THR A 129 -6.33 -6.14 -11.32
CA THR A 129 -5.01 -6.78 -11.13
C THR A 129 -4.14 -6.08 -10.11
N GLY A 130 -4.45 -4.82 -9.78
CA GLY A 130 -3.62 -3.93 -8.96
C GLY A 130 -2.53 -3.20 -9.74
N ALA A 131 -2.41 -3.43 -11.07
CA ALA A 131 -1.36 -2.83 -11.89
C ALA A 131 -1.58 -1.33 -12.14
N HIS A 132 -2.81 -0.84 -12.01
CA HIS A 132 -3.15 0.57 -12.15
C HIS A 132 -3.79 1.11 -10.89
N ALA A 133 -3.52 2.35 -10.57
CA ALA A 133 -4.22 3.09 -9.53
C ALA A 133 -4.56 4.51 -10.00
N ALA A 134 -5.63 5.07 -9.44
CA ALA A 134 -6.04 6.45 -9.70
C ALA A 134 -6.50 7.13 -8.42
N TRP A 135 -6.31 8.44 -8.33
CA TRP A 135 -6.76 9.24 -7.19
C TRP A 135 -7.08 10.68 -7.60
N ILE A 136 -7.85 11.35 -6.76
CA ILE A 136 -8.18 12.76 -6.95
C ILE A 136 -7.12 13.63 -6.27
N ILE A 137 -6.52 14.54 -7.04
CA ILE A 137 -5.67 15.60 -6.52
C ILE A 137 -6.50 16.87 -6.45
N GLN A 138 -6.64 17.43 -5.25
CA GLN A 138 -7.28 18.74 -5.05
C GLN A 138 -6.22 19.84 -5.04
N GLU A 139 -6.30 20.76 -5.99
CA GLU A 139 -5.47 21.97 -6.03
C GLU A 139 -6.29 23.18 -5.57
N GLY A 140 -6.22 23.47 -4.26
CA GLY A 140 -6.94 24.60 -3.65
C GLY A 140 -8.46 24.38 -3.61
N GLU A 141 -9.23 25.41 -4.00
CA GLU A 141 -10.71 25.37 -4.08
C GLU A 141 -11.23 24.87 -5.44
N SER A 142 -10.32 24.52 -6.36
CA SER A 142 -10.69 24.06 -7.69
C SER A 142 -11.16 22.60 -7.67
N ALA A 143 -12.00 22.26 -8.65
CA ALA A 143 -12.39 20.86 -8.89
C ALA A 143 -11.14 20.00 -9.09
N GLY A 144 -11.09 18.86 -8.38
CA GLY A 144 -9.90 18.00 -8.37
C GLY A 144 -9.59 17.38 -9.74
N ASN A 145 -8.32 17.20 -10.02
CA ASN A 145 -7.83 16.42 -11.15
C ASN A 145 -7.78 14.94 -10.77
N ILE A 146 -8.07 14.04 -11.71
CA ILE A 146 -7.78 12.61 -11.53
C ILE A 146 -6.37 12.36 -12.05
N LYS A 147 -5.50 11.83 -11.21
CA LYS A 147 -4.20 11.28 -11.59
C LYS A 147 -4.28 9.77 -11.61
N GLU A 148 -3.70 9.16 -12.62
CA GLU A 148 -3.58 7.71 -12.78
C GLU A 148 -2.12 7.33 -12.98
N ILE A 149 -1.75 6.16 -12.50
CA ILE A 149 -0.42 5.54 -12.66
C ILE A 149 -0.56 4.09 -13.11
N ASP A 150 0.30 3.69 -14.02
CA ASP A 150 0.61 2.29 -14.35
C ASP A 150 1.87 1.88 -13.58
N PHE A 151 1.78 0.87 -12.71
CA PHE A 151 2.88 0.42 -11.86
C PHE A 151 3.91 -0.44 -12.59
N GLU A 152 3.62 -0.93 -13.80
CA GLU A 152 4.60 -1.66 -14.59
C GLU A 152 5.52 -0.71 -15.36
N THR A 153 4.98 0.40 -15.88
CA THR A 153 5.73 1.35 -16.71
C THR A 153 6.11 2.61 -15.98
N LEU A 154 5.45 2.91 -14.84
CA LEU A 154 5.49 4.19 -14.13
C LEU A 154 4.98 5.38 -14.96
N GLU A 155 4.30 5.11 -16.06
CA GLU A 155 3.62 6.18 -16.80
C GLU A 155 2.46 6.74 -15.97
N THR A 156 2.36 8.05 -15.97
CA THR A 156 1.27 8.77 -15.29
C THR A 156 0.49 9.60 -16.29
N ARG A 157 -0.81 9.67 -16.08
CA ARG A 157 -1.67 10.62 -16.81
C ARG A 157 -2.55 11.38 -15.83
N SER A 158 -2.91 12.60 -16.23
CA SER A 158 -3.78 13.48 -15.44
C SER A 158 -4.96 13.93 -16.30
N LEU A 159 -6.15 13.83 -15.70
CA LEU A 159 -7.41 14.29 -16.30
C LEU A 159 -7.86 15.51 -15.51
N ALA A 160 -8.03 16.63 -16.21
CA ALA A 160 -8.52 17.88 -15.63
C ALA A 160 -9.98 18.12 -16.07
N PRO A 161 -10.86 18.63 -15.19
CA PRO A 161 -12.19 19.03 -15.58
C PRO A 161 -12.15 20.28 -16.47
N SER A 162 -13.14 20.42 -17.34
CA SER A 162 -13.37 21.68 -18.07
C SER A 162 -13.99 22.73 -17.13
N SER A 163 -14.01 23.99 -17.58
CA SER A 163 -14.65 25.06 -16.79
C SER A 163 -16.13 24.75 -16.54
N GLY A 164 -16.56 24.89 -15.28
CA GLY A 164 -17.93 24.56 -14.85
C GLY A 164 -18.22 23.04 -14.76
N GLN A 165 -17.16 22.25 -14.62
CA GLN A 165 -17.26 20.80 -14.44
C GLN A 165 -16.39 20.37 -13.27
N SER A 166 -16.76 19.23 -12.68
CA SER A 166 -15.95 18.47 -11.72
C SER A 166 -15.86 17.01 -12.13
N LEU A 167 -14.79 16.33 -11.67
CA LEU A 167 -14.59 14.90 -11.92
C LEU A 167 -14.92 14.10 -10.67
N VAL A 168 -15.53 12.93 -10.88
CA VAL A 168 -15.79 11.95 -9.82
C VAL A 168 -15.10 10.65 -10.21
N LEU A 169 -14.20 10.17 -9.36
CA LEU A 169 -13.54 8.89 -9.54
C LEU A 169 -14.51 7.76 -9.15
N ASN A 170 -14.92 6.94 -10.11
CA ASN A 170 -15.83 5.81 -9.87
C ASN A 170 -15.09 4.48 -9.65
N GLY A 171 -13.83 4.39 -10.07
CA GLY A 171 -13.00 3.19 -9.94
C GLY A 171 -12.47 2.68 -11.27
N PHE A 172 -12.28 1.37 -11.35
CA PHE A 172 -11.85 0.67 -12.56
C PHE A 172 -12.87 -0.37 -12.98
N MET A 173 -12.93 -0.65 -14.26
CA MET A 173 -13.59 -1.81 -14.82
C MET A 173 -12.53 -2.63 -15.55
N ASN A 174 -12.10 -3.73 -14.96
CA ASN A 174 -10.84 -4.42 -15.26
C ASN A 174 -9.64 -3.43 -15.08
N GLU A 175 -8.98 -3.07 -16.18
CA GLU A 175 -7.85 -2.12 -16.19
C GLU A 175 -8.25 -0.73 -16.72
N ASP A 176 -9.51 -0.54 -17.09
CA ASP A 176 -10.01 0.72 -17.64
C ASP A 176 -10.53 1.65 -16.53
N LEU A 177 -9.98 2.87 -16.47
CA LEU A 177 -10.41 3.89 -15.52
C LEU A 177 -11.83 4.37 -15.84
N VAL A 178 -12.71 4.35 -14.84
CA VAL A 178 -14.11 4.82 -14.92
C VAL A 178 -14.27 6.06 -14.05
N TYR A 179 -14.71 7.15 -14.66
CA TYR A 179 -14.97 8.41 -13.94
C TYR A 179 -16.25 9.10 -14.45
N GLY A 180 -16.84 9.92 -13.61
CA GLY A 180 -17.98 10.75 -13.94
C GLY A 180 -17.57 12.21 -14.18
N ILE A 181 -18.35 12.91 -15.00
CA ILE A 181 -18.26 14.37 -15.17
C ILE A 181 -19.56 14.95 -14.62
N VAL A 182 -19.44 15.84 -13.63
CA VAL A 182 -20.55 16.59 -13.06
C VAL A 182 -20.49 18.02 -13.58
N VAL A 183 -21.60 18.55 -14.07
CA VAL A 183 -21.71 19.91 -14.57
C VAL A 183 -22.28 20.80 -13.45
N ASP A 184 -21.62 21.93 -13.18
CA ASP A 184 -22.07 22.87 -12.16
C ASP A 184 -23.43 23.45 -12.54
N GLY A 185 -24.44 23.31 -11.68
CA GLY A 185 -25.75 23.91 -11.85
C GLY A 185 -26.91 22.96 -12.18
N ASP A 186 -26.69 21.64 -12.18
CA ASP A 186 -27.74 20.60 -12.22
C ASP A 186 -28.03 20.03 -10.83
#